data_a2593feb421b201f64f9b22c7ae3008a
#
_entry.id   a2593feb421b201f64f9b22c7ae3008a
#
_cell.length_a   1.000
_cell.length_b   1.000
_cell.length_c   1.000
_cell.angle_alpha   90.00
_cell.angle_beta   90.00
_cell.angle_gamma   90.00
#
_symmetry.space_group_name_H-M   'P 1'
#
loop_
_entity.id
_entity.type
_entity.pdbx_description
1 polymer ?
#
loop_
_entity_poly.entity_id
_entity_poly.type
_entity_poly.pdbx_seq_one_letter_code
_entity_poly.pdbx_strand_id
1 'polypeptide(L)'
;MRSPKNTTQMVGLNVVYDDDDMPRKQEQGQRLLERMTQYAAAADIHMQTQVRVAANIANGIRHAYKEFRATEILIGMHMHPEVSQKFWGEFHQSLFNGLNSQIIMARLTQPLATIRRIQVAVPSRAQFEPGFYRWLERLCRLGSNLECHTEFFGREDVLPLIENYVLSRHHDMRVSYTRMAHWAELPSLAASISADNLFVVVTARKGTVSYKNALEFLPDEITRHFSGSNIMIIFPDQHGDAMDEMTFAQPQHTEEHSAYEAIGKWIKKKL
;
A
#
# COMPACT_ATOMS: atom_id res chain seq x y z
N MET A 1 -5.88 1.64 10.37
CA MET A 1 -4.92 0.63 9.92
C MET A 1 -4.09 0.03 11.05
N ARG A 2 -3.90 0.72 12.17
CA ARG A 2 -3.15 0.18 13.30
C ARG A 2 -4.04 -0.73 14.15
N SER A 3 -3.54 -1.92 14.55
CA SER A 3 -4.21 -2.75 15.55
C SER A 3 -4.04 -2.14 16.93
N PRO A 4 -5.07 -2.09 17.80
CA PRO A 4 -4.95 -1.61 19.18
C PRO A 4 -3.89 -2.36 20.02
N LYS A 5 -3.55 -3.58 19.60
CA LYS A 5 -2.54 -4.42 20.26
C LYS A 5 -1.11 -4.24 19.71
N ASN A 6 -0.93 -3.38 18.71
CA ASN A 6 0.39 -3.21 18.09
C ASN A 6 1.13 -2.05 18.76
N THR A 7 2.17 -2.35 19.50
CA THR A 7 3.07 -1.40 20.16
C THR A 7 4.03 -0.69 19.20
N THR A 8 3.84 -0.85 17.88
CA THR A 8 4.70 -0.25 16.86
C THR A 8 4.64 1.28 16.96
N GLN A 9 5.79 1.90 17.06
CA GLN A 9 5.95 3.35 17.10
C GLN A 9 5.41 4.00 15.82
N MET A 10 4.63 5.06 15.96
CA MET A 10 4.19 5.90 14.86
C MET A 10 5.07 7.15 14.79
N VAL A 11 5.59 7.45 13.61
CA VAL A 11 6.42 8.64 13.36
C VAL A 11 5.73 9.54 12.35
N GLY A 12 5.45 10.78 12.76
CA GLY A 12 5.03 11.86 11.86
C GLY A 12 6.26 12.58 11.34
N LEU A 13 6.46 12.56 10.02
CA LEU A 13 7.59 13.19 9.37
C LEU A 13 7.13 14.31 8.44
N ASN A 14 7.72 15.47 8.55
CA ASN A 14 7.65 16.53 7.55
C ASN A 14 9.06 16.78 7.01
N VAL A 15 9.24 16.72 5.69
CA VAL A 15 10.53 17.00 5.04
C VAL A 15 10.46 18.34 4.33
N VAL A 16 11.39 19.21 4.61
CA VAL A 16 11.54 20.56 4.03
C VAL A 16 12.77 20.59 3.15
N TYR A 17 12.69 21.31 2.04
CA TYR A 17 13.86 21.58 1.23
C TYR A 17 14.82 22.54 1.94
N ASP A 18 16.10 22.32 1.72
CA ASP A 18 17.17 23.23 2.12
C ASP A 18 17.26 24.36 1.08
N ASP A 19 16.39 25.36 1.25
CA ASP A 19 16.31 26.55 0.38
C ASP A 19 16.06 27.83 1.21
N ASP A 20 16.01 28.98 0.57
CA ASP A 20 15.85 30.30 1.22
C ASP A 20 14.54 30.40 2.04
N ASP A 21 13.50 29.63 1.69
CA ASP A 21 12.23 29.55 2.40
C ASP A 21 12.23 28.53 3.55
N MET A 22 13.33 27.84 3.80
CA MET A 22 13.44 26.74 4.76
C MET A 22 12.90 27.09 6.15
N PRO A 23 13.24 28.25 6.78
CA PRO A 23 12.77 28.57 8.12
C PRO A 23 11.23 28.63 8.20
N ARG A 24 10.59 29.25 7.20
CA ARG A 24 9.14 29.36 7.13
C ARG A 24 8.47 27.99 6.93
N LYS A 25 9.01 27.19 6.04
CA LYS A 25 8.52 25.81 5.77
C LYS A 25 8.70 24.90 6.98
N GLN A 26 9.79 25.05 7.72
CA GLN A 26 10.05 24.32 8.95
C GLN A 26 9.01 24.64 10.04
N GLU A 27 8.69 25.94 10.23
CA GLU A 27 7.65 26.36 11.17
C GLU A 27 6.27 25.82 10.77
N GLN A 28 5.93 25.86 9.47
CA GLN A 28 4.69 25.29 8.95
C GLN A 28 4.62 23.77 9.16
N GLY A 29 5.72 23.08 8.92
CA GLY A 29 5.86 21.65 9.17
C GLY A 29 5.67 21.30 10.64
N GLN A 30 6.26 22.07 11.54
CA GLN A 30 6.10 21.89 12.98
C GLN A 30 4.64 22.03 13.41
N ARG A 31 3.96 23.09 12.98
CA ARG A 31 2.52 23.30 13.27
C ARG A 31 1.63 22.17 12.72
N LEU A 32 1.97 21.66 11.53
CA LEU A 32 1.25 20.50 10.97
C LEU A 32 1.42 19.27 11.84
N LEU A 33 2.64 18.96 12.26
CA LEU A 33 2.95 17.80 13.08
C LEU A 33 2.33 17.91 14.48
N GLU A 34 2.28 19.08 15.07
CA GLU A 34 1.58 19.33 16.34
C GLU A 34 0.08 18.98 16.24
N ARG A 35 -0.60 19.41 15.16
CA ARG A 35 -1.99 19.03 14.93
C ARG A 35 -2.15 17.52 14.73
N MET A 36 -1.24 16.89 13.98
CA MET A 36 -1.26 15.43 13.80
C MET A 36 -1.08 14.69 15.13
N THR A 37 -0.21 15.19 16.02
CA THR A 37 -0.01 14.62 17.36
C THR A 37 -1.27 14.74 18.20
N GLN A 38 -2.00 15.86 18.12
CA GLN A 38 -3.27 16.02 18.82
C GLN A 38 -4.33 15.01 18.35
N TYR A 39 -4.45 14.80 17.04
CA TYR A 39 -5.35 13.78 16.48
C TYR A 39 -4.94 12.36 16.89
N ALA A 40 -3.64 12.07 16.87
CA ALA A 40 -3.12 10.78 17.31
C ALA A 40 -3.41 10.52 18.80
N ALA A 41 -3.19 11.54 19.64
CA ALA A 41 -3.48 11.45 21.09
C ALA A 41 -4.97 11.27 21.38
N ALA A 42 -5.85 11.93 20.62
CA ALA A 42 -7.30 11.74 20.73
C ALA A 42 -7.75 10.30 20.38
N ALA A 43 -6.93 9.57 19.62
CA ALA A 43 -7.14 8.15 19.28
C ALA A 43 -6.29 7.19 20.16
N ASP A 44 -5.74 7.68 21.26
CA ASP A 44 -4.82 6.93 22.15
C ASP A 44 -3.60 6.35 21.40
N ILE A 45 -3.09 7.10 20.43
CA ILE A 45 -1.91 6.73 19.64
C ILE A 45 -0.76 7.65 20.02
N HIS A 46 0.32 7.07 20.56
CA HIS A 46 1.57 7.80 20.72
C HIS A 46 2.25 7.99 19.38
N MET A 47 2.54 9.25 18.99
CA MET A 47 3.20 9.60 17.76
C MET A 47 4.44 10.46 18.05
N GLN A 48 5.60 9.99 17.64
CA GLN A 48 6.81 10.80 17.59
C GLN A 48 6.79 11.68 16.34
N THR A 49 7.27 12.91 16.45
CA THR A 49 7.28 13.85 15.31
C THR A 49 8.67 14.35 15.00
N GLN A 50 8.95 14.58 13.71
CA GLN A 50 10.21 15.15 13.25
C GLN A 50 9.99 16.02 12.01
N VAL A 51 10.51 17.27 12.06
CA VAL A 51 10.76 18.06 10.84
C VAL A 51 12.21 17.83 10.44
N ARG A 52 12.42 17.49 9.17
CA ARG A 52 13.74 17.19 8.62
C ARG A 52 14.04 18.10 7.43
N VAL A 53 15.18 18.74 7.46
CA VAL A 53 15.72 19.48 6.30
C VAL A 53 16.53 18.52 5.44
N ALA A 54 16.29 18.54 4.13
CA ALA A 54 17.02 17.70 3.18
C ALA A 54 17.11 18.34 1.79
N ALA A 55 18.15 17.99 1.05
CA ALA A 55 18.33 18.44 -0.33
C ALA A 55 17.19 18.01 -1.27
N ASN A 56 16.54 16.87 -0.98
CA ASN A 56 15.29 16.46 -1.61
C ASN A 56 14.43 15.63 -0.66
N ILE A 57 13.13 15.62 -0.90
CA ILE A 57 12.13 14.96 -0.05
C ILE A 57 12.38 13.46 0.05
N ALA A 58 12.71 12.78 -1.06
CA ALA A 58 12.93 11.34 -1.08
C ALA A 58 14.12 10.93 -0.19
N ASN A 59 15.19 11.70 -0.19
CA ASN A 59 16.35 11.46 0.69
C ASN A 59 15.97 11.67 2.16
N GLY A 60 15.21 12.71 2.47
CA GLY A 60 14.73 12.95 3.84
C GLY A 60 13.90 11.78 4.36
N ILE A 61 12.98 11.27 3.55
CA ILE A 61 12.16 10.09 3.88
C ILE A 61 13.04 8.85 4.06
N ARG A 62 13.99 8.58 3.15
CA ARG A 62 14.87 7.41 3.25
C ARG A 62 15.75 7.42 4.50
N HIS A 63 16.26 8.59 4.89
CA HIS A 63 17.06 8.72 6.11
C HIS A 63 16.20 8.48 7.35
N ALA A 64 15.01 9.09 7.43
CA ALA A 64 14.08 8.84 8.53
C ALA A 64 13.64 7.37 8.60
N TYR A 65 13.35 6.76 7.46
CA TYR A 65 13.01 5.34 7.37
C TYR A 65 14.08 4.44 8.03
N LYS A 66 15.36 4.70 7.72
CA LYS A 66 16.48 3.95 8.30
C LYS A 66 16.67 4.24 9.78
N GLU A 67 16.61 5.51 10.18
CA GLU A 67 16.78 5.98 11.55
C GLU A 67 15.74 5.38 12.50
N PHE A 68 14.47 5.43 12.10
CA PHE A 68 13.35 4.89 12.89
C PHE A 68 13.10 3.40 12.65
N ARG A 69 13.86 2.74 11.79
CA ARG A 69 13.64 1.35 11.38
C ARG A 69 12.18 1.10 11.00
N ALA A 70 11.61 2.03 10.23
CA ALA A 70 10.22 1.94 9.84
C ALA A 70 9.98 0.71 8.94
N THR A 71 8.84 0.07 9.09
CA THR A 71 8.46 -1.11 8.29
C THR A 71 7.48 -0.75 7.18
N GLU A 72 6.85 0.43 7.26
CA GLU A 72 5.85 0.89 6.31
C GLU A 72 5.91 2.41 6.22
N ILE A 73 5.63 2.95 5.04
CA ILE A 73 5.62 4.39 4.79
C ILE A 73 4.25 4.78 4.25
N LEU A 74 3.59 5.75 4.89
CA LEU A 74 2.37 6.37 4.40
C LEU A 74 2.66 7.81 3.98
N ILE A 75 2.35 8.15 2.74
CA ILE A 75 2.60 9.47 2.14
C ILE A 75 1.28 10.09 1.70
N GLY A 76 1.04 11.36 2.08
CA GLY A 76 -0.05 12.15 1.51
C GLY A 76 0.24 12.49 0.04
N MET A 77 -0.77 12.34 -0.80
CA MET A 77 -0.67 12.61 -2.23
C MET A 77 -1.40 13.91 -2.59
N HIS A 78 -0.68 14.87 -3.14
CA HIS A 78 -1.25 16.11 -3.69
C HIS A 78 -1.41 15.98 -5.21
N MET A 79 -2.61 16.30 -5.69
CA MET A 79 -2.98 16.17 -7.11
C MET A 79 -3.03 17.54 -7.79
N HIS A 80 -1.92 18.26 -7.82
CA HIS A 80 -1.78 19.38 -8.74
C HIS A 80 -1.18 18.87 -10.06
N PRO A 81 -1.72 19.24 -11.23
CA PRO A 81 -1.24 18.73 -12.52
C PRO A 81 0.28 18.89 -12.73
N GLU A 82 0.83 20.03 -12.31
CA GLU A 82 2.28 20.29 -12.40
C GLU A 82 3.11 19.46 -11.41
N VAL A 83 2.55 19.19 -10.22
CA VAL A 83 3.20 18.39 -9.17
C VAL A 83 3.07 16.88 -9.49
N SER A 84 1.99 16.48 -10.18
CA SER A 84 1.76 15.07 -10.53
C SER A 84 2.87 14.49 -11.40
N GLN A 85 3.31 15.18 -12.45
CA GLN A 85 4.39 14.70 -13.32
C GLN A 85 5.73 14.62 -12.59
N LYS A 86 6.10 15.65 -11.80
CA LYS A 86 7.33 15.64 -10.98
C LYS A 86 7.26 14.61 -9.86
N PHE A 87 6.11 14.49 -9.21
CA PHE A 87 5.92 13.54 -8.11
C PHE A 87 6.07 12.09 -8.56
N TRP A 88 5.48 11.74 -9.70
CA TRP A 88 5.56 10.38 -10.23
C TRP A 88 6.87 10.09 -10.98
N GLY A 89 7.52 11.10 -11.56
CA GLY A 89 8.80 10.95 -12.27
C GLY A 89 9.98 10.85 -11.32
N GLU A 90 10.54 11.98 -10.94
CA GLU A 90 11.78 12.05 -10.15
C GLU A 90 11.61 11.57 -8.71
N PHE A 91 10.51 11.97 -8.07
CA PHE A 91 10.25 11.59 -6.68
C PHE A 91 10.05 10.08 -6.54
N HIS A 92 9.24 9.51 -7.41
CA HIS A 92 8.96 8.07 -7.44
C HIS A 92 10.26 7.27 -7.64
N GLN A 93 11.05 7.60 -8.65
CA GLN A 93 12.31 6.91 -8.90
C GLN A 93 13.30 7.06 -7.74
N SER A 94 13.42 8.27 -7.18
CA SER A 94 14.31 8.53 -6.06
C SER A 94 13.86 7.83 -4.78
N LEU A 95 12.55 7.78 -4.53
CA LEU A 95 12.00 7.15 -3.33
C LEU A 95 12.20 5.63 -3.35
N PHE A 96 11.94 4.97 -4.48
CA PHE A 96 12.04 3.52 -4.59
C PHE A 96 13.47 3.00 -4.66
N ASN A 97 14.45 3.84 -4.98
CA ASN A 97 15.85 3.44 -4.91
C ASN A 97 16.28 3.15 -3.46
N GLY A 98 16.35 1.85 -3.13
CA GLY A 98 16.80 1.37 -1.82
C GLY A 98 15.73 1.38 -0.71
N LEU A 99 14.44 1.53 -1.06
CA LEU A 99 13.32 1.29 -0.16
C LEU A 99 12.50 0.10 -0.69
N ASN A 100 12.59 -1.02 0.00
CA ASN A 100 11.85 -2.23 -0.37
C ASN A 100 10.59 -2.46 0.47
N SER A 101 10.38 -1.68 1.52
CA SER A 101 9.19 -1.76 2.38
C SER A 101 7.92 -1.32 1.68
N GLN A 102 6.79 -1.72 2.23
CA GLN A 102 5.49 -1.27 1.74
C GLN A 102 5.38 0.26 1.78
N ILE A 103 4.98 0.85 0.66
CA ILE A 103 4.70 2.27 0.54
C ILE A 103 3.25 2.46 0.18
N ILE A 104 2.55 3.27 0.94
CA ILE A 104 1.16 3.64 0.70
C ILE A 104 1.12 5.12 0.39
N MET A 105 0.54 5.48 -0.73
CA MET A 105 0.25 6.86 -1.10
C MET A 105 -1.25 7.09 -1.02
N ALA A 106 -1.71 8.10 -0.30
CA ALA A 106 -3.13 8.31 -0.09
C ALA A 106 -3.54 9.78 -0.27
N ARG A 107 -4.69 9.97 -0.90
CA ARG A 107 -5.43 11.22 -0.94
C ARG A 107 -6.85 10.97 -0.48
N LEU A 108 -7.25 11.67 0.55
CA LEU A 108 -8.62 11.65 1.04
C LEU A 108 -9.23 13.03 0.86
N THR A 109 -10.37 13.09 0.19
CA THR A 109 -11.16 14.33 -0.01
C THR A 109 -12.16 14.54 1.12
N GLN A 110 -12.38 13.52 1.93
CA GLN A 110 -13.26 13.54 3.10
C GLN A 110 -12.72 12.65 4.23
N PRO A 111 -13.21 12.77 5.47
CA PRO A 111 -12.76 11.95 6.58
C PRO A 111 -12.93 10.47 6.32
N LEU A 112 -11.94 9.66 6.70
CA LEU A 112 -11.94 8.21 6.47
C LEU A 112 -13.16 7.50 7.08
N ALA A 113 -13.68 8.00 8.20
CA ALA A 113 -14.88 7.47 8.86
C ALA A 113 -16.17 7.62 8.02
N THR A 114 -16.18 8.44 6.97
CA THR A 114 -17.32 8.60 6.07
C THR A 114 -17.32 7.63 4.89
N ILE A 115 -16.25 6.84 4.75
CA ILE A 115 -16.15 5.85 3.68
C ILE A 115 -17.13 4.71 3.91
N ARG A 116 -17.91 4.40 2.87
CA ARG A 116 -18.94 3.35 2.87
C ARG A 116 -18.56 2.11 2.08
N ARG A 117 -17.62 2.26 1.16
CA ARG A 117 -17.14 1.15 0.32
C ARG A 117 -15.65 1.33 0.04
N ILE A 118 -14.92 0.22 0.06
CA ILE A 118 -13.55 0.13 -0.41
C ILE A 118 -13.55 -0.71 -1.69
N GLN A 119 -13.00 -0.16 -2.78
CA GLN A 119 -12.87 -0.84 -4.06
C GLN A 119 -11.39 -1.02 -4.37
N VAL A 120 -10.94 -2.26 -4.52
CA VAL A 120 -9.52 -2.63 -4.60
C VAL A 120 -9.21 -3.23 -5.95
N ALA A 121 -8.45 -2.54 -6.79
CA ALA A 121 -7.92 -3.08 -8.04
C ALA A 121 -6.59 -3.79 -7.78
N VAL A 122 -6.53 -5.07 -8.12
CA VAL A 122 -5.38 -5.95 -7.89
C VAL A 122 -4.76 -6.37 -9.21
N PRO A 123 -3.46 -6.13 -9.45
CA PRO A 123 -2.80 -6.51 -10.69
C PRO A 123 -2.64 -8.04 -10.77
N SER A 124 -2.50 -8.54 -11.99
CA SER A 124 -2.18 -9.95 -12.20
C SER A 124 -0.82 -10.30 -11.57
N ARG A 125 -0.69 -11.50 -11.07
CA ARG A 125 0.51 -12.01 -10.39
C ARG A 125 0.86 -11.31 -9.07
N ALA A 126 -0.05 -10.50 -8.50
CA ALA A 126 0.17 -9.86 -7.20
C ALA A 126 0.44 -10.89 -6.09
N GLN A 127 -0.12 -12.09 -6.20
CA GLN A 127 0.08 -13.18 -5.24
C GLN A 127 1.54 -13.67 -5.15
N PHE A 128 2.36 -13.37 -6.14
CA PHE A 128 3.78 -13.74 -6.15
C PHE A 128 4.71 -12.63 -5.63
N GLU A 129 4.14 -11.48 -5.25
CA GLU A 129 4.92 -10.42 -4.58
C GLU A 129 5.13 -10.78 -3.11
N PRO A 130 6.35 -10.60 -2.57
CA PRO A 130 6.64 -10.92 -1.17
C PRO A 130 5.69 -10.28 -0.17
N GLY A 131 5.25 -9.06 -0.43
CA GLY A 131 4.34 -8.31 0.44
C GLY A 131 2.86 -8.54 0.18
N PHE A 132 2.45 -9.60 -0.55
CA PHE A 132 1.05 -9.84 -0.90
C PHE A 132 0.12 -9.87 0.32
N TYR A 133 0.41 -10.70 1.28
CA TYR A 133 -0.42 -10.85 2.47
C TYR A 133 -0.34 -9.63 3.40
N ARG A 134 0.74 -8.86 3.35
CA ARG A 134 0.91 -7.66 4.17
C ARG A 134 -0.08 -6.56 3.79
N TRP A 135 -0.17 -6.21 2.50
CA TRP A 135 -1.15 -5.21 2.06
C TRP A 135 -2.58 -5.73 2.18
N LEU A 136 -2.81 -7.02 1.92
CA LEU A 136 -4.13 -7.64 2.05
C LEU A 136 -4.63 -7.55 3.49
N GLU A 137 -3.82 -7.92 4.47
CA GLU A 137 -4.13 -7.79 5.90
C GLU A 137 -4.45 -6.34 6.28
N ARG A 138 -3.68 -5.37 5.76
CA ARG A 138 -3.93 -3.95 6.02
C ARG A 138 -5.30 -3.50 5.50
N LEU A 139 -5.68 -3.92 4.30
CA LEU A 139 -6.97 -3.60 3.71
C LEU A 139 -8.13 -4.32 4.41
N CYS A 140 -7.97 -5.57 4.76
CA CYS A 140 -8.98 -6.30 5.52
C CYS A 140 -9.24 -5.63 6.88
N ARG A 141 -8.19 -5.27 7.61
CA ARG A 141 -8.34 -4.52 8.88
C ARG A 141 -8.99 -3.15 8.66
N LEU A 142 -8.66 -2.46 7.58
CA LEU A 142 -9.28 -1.18 7.27
C LEU A 142 -10.78 -1.35 7.00
N GLY A 143 -11.16 -2.33 6.18
CA GLY A 143 -12.56 -2.63 5.88
C GLY A 143 -13.35 -3.04 7.12
N SER A 144 -12.78 -3.89 7.97
CA SER A 144 -13.39 -4.30 9.24
C SER A 144 -13.56 -3.12 10.20
N ASN A 145 -12.52 -2.27 10.35
CA ASN A 145 -12.58 -1.12 11.26
C ASN A 145 -13.57 -0.03 10.80
N LEU A 146 -13.80 0.09 9.50
CA LEU A 146 -14.78 1.02 8.94
C LEU A 146 -16.17 0.39 8.80
N GLU A 147 -16.31 -0.90 9.07
CA GLU A 147 -17.55 -1.68 8.92
C GLU A 147 -18.17 -1.50 7.52
N CYS A 148 -17.32 -1.28 6.51
CA CYS A 148 -17.75 -0.99 5.15
C CYS A 148 -17.65 -2.22 4.24
N HIS A 149 -18.35 -2.18 3.10
CA HIS A 149 -18.23 -3.22 2.07
C HIS A 149 -16.90 -3.06 1.32
N THR A 150 -16.15 -4.16 1.19
CA THR A 150 -14.91 -4.17 0.42
C THR A 150 -15.07 -5.04 -0.82
N GLU A 151 -14.74 -4.51 -1.99
CA GLU A 151 -14.83 -5.21 -3.26
C GLU A 151 -13.44 -5.33 -3.89
N PHE A 152 -13.02 -6.56 -4.20
CA PHE A 152 -11.76 -6.83 -4.87
C PHE A 152 -11.98 -7.09 -6.35
N PHE A 153 -11.31 -6.31 -7.19
CA PHE A 153 -11.25 -6.48 -8.63
C PHE A 153 -9.92 -7.10 -9.02
N GLY A 154 -9.95 -8.21 -9.70
CA GLY A 154 -8.73 -8.91 -10.09
C GLY A 154 -8.98 -10.06 -11.04
N ARG A 155 -7.92 -10.76 -11.39
CA ARG A 155 -8.02 -11.95 -12.24
C ARG A 155 -8.43 -13.18 -11.44
N GLU A 156 -8.88 -14.19 -12.18
CA GLU A 156 -9.31 -15.49 -11.64
C GLU A 156 -8.18 -16.28 -10.96
N ASP A 157 -6.92 -15.94 -11.19
CA ASP A 157 -5.77 -16.58 -10.55
C ASP A 157 -5.42 -15.98 -9.17
N VAL A 158 -5.85 -14.76 -8.87
CA VAL A 158 -5.56 -14.07 -7.61
C VAL A 158 -6.77 -13.99 -6.68
N LEU A 159 -7.98 -13.83 -7.22
CA LEU A 159 -9.20 -13.66 -6.41
C LEU A 159 -9.47 -14.82 -5.45
N PRO A 160 -9.33 -16.11 -5.83
CA PRO A 160 -9.54 -17.23 -4.90
C PRO A 160 -8.58 -17.20 -3.71
N LEU A 161 -7.35 -16.73 -3.89
CA LEU A 161 -6.37 -16.62 -2.80
C LEU A 161 -6.77 -15.52 -1.81
N ILE A 162 -7.27 -14.38 -2.33
CA ILE A 162 -7.81 -13.30 -1.50
C ILE A 162 -9.03 -13.81 -0.73
N GLU A 163 -9.95 -14.47 -1.40
CA GLU A 163 -11.16 -15.04 -0.79
C GLU A 163 -10.82 -16.02 0.33
N ASN A 164 -9.94 -16.97 0.09
CA ASN A 164 -9.50 -17.93 1.10
C ASN A 164 -8.86 -17.24 2.31
N TYR A 165 -8.07 -16.20 2.08
CA TYR A 165 -7.47 -15.42 3.14
C TYR A 165 -8.53 -14.70 3.99
N VAL A 166 -9.48 -14.03 3.35
CA VAL A 166 -10.57 -13.31 4.05
C VAL A 166 -11.42 -14.26 4.85
N LEU A 167 -11.86 -15.37 4.24
CA LEU A 167 -12.67 -16.39 4.92
C LEU A 167 -11.97 -17.00 6.13
N SER A 168 -10.66 -17.19 6.07
CA SER A 168 -9.90 -17.78 7.17
C SER A 168 -9.60 -16.83 8.33
N ARG A 169 -9.53 -15.51 8.08
CA ARG A 169 -9.03 -14.54 9.07
C ARG A 169 -9.96 -13.37 9.37
N HIS A 170 -10.86 -13.06 8.44
CA HIS A 170 -11.75 -11.90 8.47
C HIS A 170 -13.17 -12.27 8.08
N HIS A 171 -13.66 -13.42 8.62
CA HIS A 171 -14.96 -14.01 8.25
C HIS A 171 -16.17 -13.07 8.45
N ASP A 172 -16.05 -12.07 9.33
CA ASP A 172 -17.12 -11.08 9.58
C ASP A 172 -17.10 -9.92 8.58
N MET A 173 -16.11 -9.89 7.69
CA MET A 173 -15.96 -8.80 6.72
C MET A 173 -16.97 -8.92 5.59
N ARG A 174 -17.65 -7.81 5.25
CA ARG A 174 -18.52 -7.74 4.08
C ARG A 174 -17.67 -7.55 2.82
N VAL A 175 -17.54 -8.60 2.02
CA VAL A 175 -16.64 -8.61 0.87
C VAL A 175 -17.33 -9.18 -0.37
N SER A 176 -16.91 -8.69 -1.54
CA SER A 176 -17.24 -9.26 -2.85
C SER A 176 -16.02 -9.29 -3.76
N TYR A 177 -16.09 -10.13 -4.77
CA TYR A 177 -15.00 -10.38 -5.69
C TYR A 177 -15.52 -10.24 -7.12
N THR A 178 -14.93 -9.35 -7.89
CA THR A 178 -15.35 -9.07 -9.27
C THR A 178 -14.17 -9.31 -10.21
N ARG A 179 -14.40 -10.11 -11.25
CA ARG A 179 -13.38 -10.39 -12.25
C ARG A 179 -13.06 -9.14 -13.05
N MET A 180 -11.78 -8.81 -13.09
CA MET A 180 -11.17 -7.81 -13.96
C MET A 180 -10.05 -8.51 -14.76
N ALA A 181 -10.31 -8.86 -16.02
CA ALA A 181 -9.38 -9.66 -16.81
C ALA A 181 -8.15 -8.85 -17.26
N HIS A 182 -8.35 -7.58 -17.57
CA HIS A 182 -7.33 -6.70 -18.11
C HIS A 182 -7.21 -5.40 -17.32
N TRP A 183 -5.99 -4.94 -17.12
CA TRP A 183 -5.72 -3.65 -16.46
C TRP A 183 -6.32 -2.45 -17.20
N ALA A 184 -6.53 -2.58 -18.51
CA ALA A 184 -7.20 -1.57 -19.33
C ALA A 184 -8.68 -1.33 -18.93
N GLU A 185 -9.27 -2.18 -18.11
CA GLU A 185 -10.63 -1.99 -17.56
C GLU A 185 -10.64 -1.03 -16.36
N LEU A 186 -9.47 -0.66 -15.81
CA LEU A 186 -9.36 0.23 -14.65
C LEU A 186 -10.14 1.55 -14.82
N PRO A 187 -10.07 2.27 -15.94
CA PRO A 187 -10.85 3.49 -16.15
C PRO A 187 -12.38 3.27 -16.05
N SER A 188 -12.85 2.09 -16.43
CA SER A 188 -14.28 1.76 -16.36
C SER A 188 -14.81 1.71 -14.92
N LEU A 189 -13.95 1.41 -13.95
CA LEU A 189 -14.29 1.40 -12.54
C LEU A 189 -14.61 2.81 -12.03
N ALA A 190 -14.05 3.85 -12.66
CA ALA A 190 -14.27 5.25 -12.26
C ALA A 190 -15.76 5.62 -12.25
N ALA A 191 -16.55 5.06 -13.18
CA ALA A 191 -17.99 5.30 -13.24
C ALA A 191 -18.77 4.73 -12.05
N SER A 192 -18.21 3.74 -11.35
CA SER A 192 -18.82 3.10 -10.17
C SER A 192 -18.36 3.69 -8.84
N ILE A 193 -17.39 4.62 -8.85
CA ILE A 193 -16.79 5.20 -7.66
C ILE A 193 -17.53 6.49 -7.29
N SER A 194 -18.21 6.48 -6.15
CA SER A 194 -18.83 7.66 -5.54
C SER A 194 -17.88 8.36 -4.55
N ALA A 195 -18.26 9.55 -4.12
CA ALA A 195 -17.44 10.38 -3.24
C ALA A 195 -17.18 9.72 -1.86
N ASP A 196 -18.07 8.85 -1.41
CA ASP A 196 -17.95 8.09 -0.16
C ASP A 196 -17.24 6.74 -0.34
N ASN A 197 -16.64 6.47 -1.50
CA ASN A 197 -15.85 5.29 -1.76
C ASN A 197 -14.36 5.61 -1.60
N LEU A 198 -13.59 4.63 -1.12
CA LEU A 198 -12.13 4.63 -1.19
C LEU A 198 -11.69 3.69 -2.32
N PHE A 199 -11.12 4.27 -3.36
CA PHE A 199 -10.53 3.49 -4.42
C PHE A 199 -9.09 3.15 -4.11
N VAL A 200 -8.77 1.87 -4.07
CA VAL A 200 -7.43 1.36 -3.76
C VAL A 200 -6.85 0.69 -5.00
N VAL A 201 -5.65 1.08 -5.36
CA VAL A 201 -4.90 0.44 -6.44
C VAL A 201 -3.67 -0.22 -5.84
N VAL A 202 -3.63 -1.55 -5.89
CA VAL A 202 -2.39 -2.28 -5.64
C VAL A 202 -1.57 -2.21 -6.91
N THR A 203 -0.36 -1.72 -6.83
CA THR A 203 0.55 -1.55 -7.97
C THR A 203 1.81 -2.40 -7.80
N ALA A 204 2.76 -2.26 -8.69
CA ALA A 204 4.02 -3.00 -8.68
C ALA A 204 5.20 -2.06 -8.95
N ARG A 205 6.37 -2.46 -8.49
CA ARG A 205 7.62 -1.76 -8.78
C ARG A 205 8.22 -2.29 -10.07
N LYS A 206 8.93 -1.44 -10.81
CA LYS A 206 9.65 -1.87 -12.01
C LYS A 206 10.64 -2.99 -11.66
N GLY A 207 10.57 -4.07 -12.42
CA GLY A 207 11.42 -5.25 -12.21
C GLY A 207 10.85 -6.32 -11.28
N THR A 208 9.66 -6.11 -10.67
CA THR A 208 8.99 -7.13 -9.87
C THR A 208 8.06 -8.02 -10.71
N VAL A 209 7.60 -9.12 -10.13
CA VAL A 209 6.87 -10.19 -10.86
C VAL A 209 5.48 -9.76 -11.34
N SER A 210 4.82 -8.85 -10.63
CA SER A 210 3.50 -8.33 -10.98
C SER A 210 3.56 -7.06 -11.84
N TYR A 211 4.77 -6.53 -12.10
CA TYR A 211 4.94 -5.33 -12.90
C TYR A 211 4.52 -5.53 -14.35
N LYS A 212 3.82 -4.53 -14.88
CA LYS A 212 3.45 -4.43 -16.30
C LYS A 212 3.59 -2.98 -16.76
N ASN A 213 3.93 -2.80 -18.04
CA ASN A 213 4.06 -1.46 -18.64
C ASN A 213 2.79 -0.61 -18.49
N ALA A 214 1.61 -1.23 -18.45
CA ALA A 214 0.36 -0.52 -18.19
C ALA A 214 0.33 0.23 -16.84
N LEU A 215 1.10 -0.21 -15.85
CA LEU A 215 1.20 0.45 -14.54
C LEU A 215 1.99 1.78 -14.62
N GLU A 216 2.78 2.00 -15.67
CA GLU A 216 3.47 3.29 -15.88
C GLU A 216 2.49 4.43 -16.17
N PHE A 217 1.32 4.11 -16.76
CA PHE A 217 0.27 5.08 -17.06
C PHE A 217 -0.68 5.32 -15.89
N LEU A 218 -0.51 4.62 -14.77
CA LEU A 218 -1.37 4.75 -13.60
C LEU A 218 -1.49 6.20 -13.09
N PRO A 219 -0.44 7.04 -13.07
CA PRO A 219 -0.57 8.44 -12.68
C PRO A 219 -1.54 9.22 -13.58
N ASP A 220 -1.43 9.02 -14.90
CA ASP A 220 -2.29 9.69 -15.89
C ASP A 220 -3.74 9.20 -15.76
N GLU A 221 -3.94 7.91 -15.59
CA GLU A 221 -5.26 7.30 -15.39
C GLU A 221 -5.93 7.84 -14.11
N ILE A 222 -5.19 7.93 -13.01
CA ILE A 222 -5.69 8.48 -11.75
C ILE A 222 -6.05 9.96 -11.91
N THR A 223 -5.19 10.75 -12.54
CA THR A 223 -5.44 12.18 -12.74
C THR A 223 -6.64 12.41 -13.64
N ARG A 224 -6.78 11.62 -14.69
CA ARG A 224 -7.85 11.77 -15.70
C ARG A 224 -9.21 11.29 -15.20
N HIS A 225 -9.25 10.14 -14.53
CA HIS A 225 -10.50 9.46 -14.23
C HIS A 225 -10.93 9.52 -12.76
N PHE A 226 -9.99 9.77 -11.82
CA PHE A 226 -10.23 9.68 -10.40
C PHE A 226 -9.87 10.96 -9.64
N SER A 227 -9.81 12.11 -10.30
CA SER A 227 -9.35 13.38 -9.71
C SER A 227 -10.14 13.83 -8.46
N GLY A 228 -11.43 13.53 -8.40
CA GLY A 228 -12.32 13.85 -7.27
C GLY A 228 -12.47 12.75 -6.21
N SER A 229 -11.85 11.58 -6.39
CA SER A 229 -12.08 10.41 -5.53
C SER A 229 -11.11 10.34 -4.36
N ASN A 230 -11.52 9.62 -3.30
CA ASN A 230 -10.56 9.18 -2.28
C ASN A 230 -9.74 8.03 -2.87
N ILE A 231 -8.43 8.18 -2.89
CA ILE A 231 -7.52 7.23 -3.54
C ILE A 231 -6.43 6.78 -2.58
N MET A 232 -6.10 5.51 -2.69
CA MET A 232 -4.94 4.91 -2.05
C MET A 232 -4.19 4.04 -3.07
N ILE A 233 -2.88 4.23 -3.17
CA ILE A 233 -2.00 3.43 -4.02
C ILE A 233 -1.05 2.69 -3.12
N ILE A 234 -0.98 1.38 -3.28
CA ILE A 234 -0.15 0.50 -2.47
C ILE A 234 0.95 -0.11 -3.34
N PHE A 235 2.18 0.16 -2.98
CA PHE A 235 3.37 -0.52 -3.50
C PHE A 235 3.76 -1.60 -2.51
N PRO A 236 3.62 -2.89 -2.85
CA PRO A 236 3.88 -3.99 -1.95
C PRO A 236 5.31 -4.00 -1.41
N ASP A 237 5.47 -4.57 -0.24
CA ASP A 237 6.78 -4.90 0.33
C ASP A 237 7.51 -5.90 -0.58
N GLN A 238 8.82 -5.74 -0.72
CA GLN A 238 9.67 -6.59 -1.54
C GLN A 238 10.64 -7.45 -0.71
N HIS A 239 10.63 -7.31 0.61
CA HIS A 239 11.49 -8.12 1.47
C HIS A 239 10.87 -9.47 1.87
N GLY A 240 9.53 -9.55 1.85
CA GLY A 240 8.81 -10.63 2.50
C GLY A 240 9.05 -10.61 4.02
N ASP A 241 8.01 -10.74 4.81
CA ASP A 241 8.19 -10.91 6.25
C ASP A 241 8.21 -12.41 6.54
N ALA A 242 9.27 -12.92 7.17
CA ALA A 242 9.35 -14.33 7.55
C ALA A 242 8.16 -14.78 8.41
N MET A 243 7.52 -13.83 9.12
CA MET A 243 6.27 -14.07 9.83
C MET A 243 5.07 -14.28 8.89
N ASP A 244 5.03 -13.62 7.73
CA ASP A 244 3.96 -13.83 6.74
C ASP A 244 4.08 -15.23 6.13
N GLU A 245 5.30 -15.68 5.81
CA GLU A 245 5.54 -17.04 5.33
C GLU A 245 5.20 -18.12 6.37
N MET A 246 5.58 -17.95 7.62
CA MET A 246 5.28 -18.90 8.69
C MET A 246 3.78 -19.01 9.00
N THR A 247 3.02 -17.94 8.77
CA THR A 247 1.59 -17.90 9.12
C THR A 247 0.72 -18.51 8.02
N PHE A 248 1.17 -18.53 6.78
CA PHE A 248 0.38 -18.92 5.60
C PHE A 248 0.82 -20.22 4.92
N ALA A 249 2.05 -20.69 5.18
CA ALA A 249 2.58 -21.91 4.58
C ALA A 249 2.05 -23.22 5.22
N GLN A 250 1.35 -23.16 6.34
CA GLN A 250 1.13 -24.35 7.15
C GLN A 250 -0.13 -25.20 6.88
N PRO A 251 -1.23 -24.82 6.21
CA PRO A 251 -2.32 -25.79 6.02
C PRO A 251 -2.38 -26.51 4.67
N GLN A 252 -1.63 -26.11 3.65
CA GLN A 252 -1.86 -26.64 2.29
C GLN A 252 -0.65 -27.20 1.54
N HIS A 253 0.54 -27.22 2.11
CA HIS A 253 1.75 -27.66 1.38
C HIS A 253 2.20 -29.09 1.63
N THR A 254 1.37 -29.94 2.22
CA THR A 254 1.73 -31.35 2.42
C THR A 254 1.83 -32.14 1.11
N GLU A 255 1.16 -31.70 0.04
CA GLU A 255 1.20 -32.42 -1.26
C GLU A 255 2.29 -31.90 -2.22
N GLU A 256 2.60 -30.62 -2.24
CA GLU A 256 3.65 -30.08 -3.14
C GLU A 256 5.06 -30.39 -2.68
N HIS A 257 5.34 -30.40 -1.38
CA HIS A 257 6.64 -30.85 -0.85
C HIS A 257 6.93 -32.31 -1.19
N SER A 258 5.91 -33.15 -1.20
CA SER A 258 6.02 -34.56 -1.63
C SER A 258 6.42 -34.69 -3.10
N ALA A 259 5.91 -33.81 -3.98
CA ALA A 259 6.23 -33.83 -5.40
C ALA A 259 7.68 -33.37 -5.68
N TYR A 260 8.15 -32.31 -5.03
CA TYR A 260 9.54 -31.86 -5.17
C TYR A 260 10.55 -32.82 -4.58
N GLU A 261 10.26 -33.46 -3.45
CA GLU A 261 11.09 -34.52 -2.90
C GLU A 261 11.12 -35.78 -3.79
N ALA A 262 10.00 -36.15 -4.39
CA ALA A 262 9.94 -37.26 -5.33
C ALA A 262 10.77 -37.00 -6.59
N ILE A 263 10.72 -35.77 -7.14
CA ILE A 263 11.52 -35.32 -8.28
C ILE A 263 13.02 -35.31 -7.90
N GLY A 264 13.36 -34.79 -6.73
CA GLY A 264 14.74 -34.77 -6.22
C GLY A 264 15.33 -36.17 -6.02
N LYS A 265 14.54 -37.11 -5.50
CA LYS A 265 14.94 -38.53 -5.37
C LYS A 265 15.07 -39.24 -6.72
N TRP A 266 14.22 -38.86 -7.69
CA TRP A 266 14.27 -39.45 -9.05
C TRP A 266 15.54 -39.00 -9.81
N ILE A 267 15.91 -37.69 -9.68
CA ILE A 267 17.15 -37.16 -10.29
C ILE A 267 18.40 -37.79 -9.67
N LYS A 268 18.45 -37.97 -8.34
CA LYS A 268 19.56 -38.63 -7.66
C LYS A 268 19.73 -40.11 -7.97
N LYS A 269 18.70 -40.76 -8.50
CA LYS A 269 18.74 -42.20 -8.86
C LYS A 269 19.16 -42.43 -10.32
N LYS A 270 19.25 -41.35 -11.14
CA LYS A 270 19.64 -41.42 -12.56
C LYS A 270 21.03 -40.82 -12.85
N LEU A 271 21.68 -40.26 -11.84
CA LEU A 271 23.11 -39.90 -11.84
C LEU A 271 23.89 -40.94 -11.07
#